data_496a2094c4a547f118902d204dc7fd38
#
_entry.id   496a2094c4a547f118902d204dc7fd38
#
_cell.length_a   1.000
_cell.length_b   1.000
_cell.length_c   1.000
_cell.angle_alpha   90.00
_cell.angle_beta   90.00
_cell.angle_gamma   90.00
#
_symmetry.space_group_name_H-M   'P 1'
#
loop_
_entity.id
_entity.type
_entity.pdbx_description
1 polymer ?
#
loop_
_entity_poly.entity_id
_entity_poly.type
_entity_poly.pdbx_seq_one_letter_code
_entity_poly.pdbx_strand_id
1 'polypeptide(L)'
;YNSGICVDVVVPTGNDLHTMITNCLLMDNELGSSQGAHYFAYYDLLYKTQILNFIKPLIVNSSYVDWRKKGKLWQVIKLPDLPALIMAIAAICYKDGFENFTTPCTNEGTKENPNPCQHVETFTADLFKMIVTRWAVLSKESVEFMVQSRAHAARNTLTQIMAYQAGLGIEGERITFNDLTFVMRIPTLAEYQEAGNAFISDIINEIQADNTDGQYTQFGFRYMRVFLPWVGSVEGEGSNQETFITSDPAIIQRMFEKLEREDDDGEVRKKIRDFINRAQLTYVGHPAVPCPKCNHVTDTPSGMITFDPFSAFFTLALLYTRPSE
;
A
#
# COMPACT_ATOMS: atom_id res chain seq x y z
N TYR A 1 -1.30 -5.18 11.68
CA TYR A 1 -0.66 -6.49 11.89
C TYR A 1 0.86 -6.39 11.77
N ASN A 2 1.40 -5.80 10.72
CA ASN A 2 2.86 -5.58 10.60
C ASN A 2 3.39 -4.65 11.69
N SER A 3 2.60 -3.69 12.13
CA SER A 3 3.00 -2.68 13.11
C SER A 3 3.00 -3.18 14.56
N GLY A 4 2.21 -4.20 14.88
CA GLY A 4 2.02 -4.66 16.26
C GLY A 4 1.23 -3.67 17.14
N ILE A 5 0.42 -2.81 16.53
CA ILE A 5 -0.42 -1.85 17.25
C ILE A 5 -1.89 -1.95 16.84
N CYS A 6 -2.76 -1.53 17.76
CA CYS A 6 -4.17 -1.32 17.51
C CYS A 6 -4.47 0.17 17.55
N VAL A 7 -5.35 0.64 16.68
CA VAL A 7 -5.84 2.02 16.67
C VAL A 7 -7.36 2.05 16.66
N ASP A 8 -7.93 3.02 17.37
CA ASP A 8 -9.35 3.29 17.31
C ASP A 8 -9.56 4.52 16.42
N VAL A 9 -10.48 4.40 15.47
CA VAL A 9 -10.80 5.47 14.51
C VAL A 9 -12.25 5.90 14.67
N VAL A 10 -12.51 7.19 14.42
CA VAL A 10 -13.87 7.73 14.36
C VAL A 10 -14.40 7.69 12.95
N VAL A 11 -15.71 7.66 12.80
CA VAL A 11 -16.40 7.75 11.51
C VAL A 11 -16.09 9.12 10.90
N PRO A 12 -15.55 9.20 9.68
CA PRO A 12 -15.36 10.47 9.00
C PRO A 12 -16.71 11.09 8.65
N THR A 13 -16.76 12.41 8.62
CA THR A 13 -17.91 13.12 8.10
C THR A 13 -17.91 13.07 6.56
N GLY A 14 -19.08 13.28 5.94
CA GLY A 14 -19.16 13.42 4.48
C GLY A 14 -18.25 14.55 3.96
N ASN A 15 -18.09 15.63 4.73
CA ASN A 15 -17.18 16.71 4.37
C ASN A 15 -15.70 16.32 4.42
N ASP A 16 -15.28 15.47 5.37
CA ASP A 16 -13.90 14.96 5.43
C ASP A 16 -13.58 14.11 4.20
N LEU A 17 -14.51 13.22 3.82
CA LEU A 17 -14.38 12.39 2.62
C LEU A 17 -14.36 13.24 1.35
N HIS A 18 -15.29 14.21 1.25
CA HIS A 18 -15.34 15.12 0.09
C HIS A 18 -14.06 15.94 -0.04
N THR A 19 -13.53 16.46 1.07
CA THR A 19 -12.27 17.21 1.09
C THR A 19 -11.09 16.34 0.63
N MET A 20 -11.01 15.10 1.11
CA MET A 20 -9.98 14.15 0.69
C MET A 20 -10.05 13.88 -0.83
N ILE A 21 -11.24 13.55 -1.34
CA ILE A 21 -11.48 13.31 -2.78
C ILE A 21 -11.09 14.54 -3.60
N THR A 22 -11.53 15.73 -3.18
CA THR A 22 -11.25 16.98 -3.87
C THR A 22 -9.74 17.25 -3.92
N ASN A 23 -9.02 17.05 -2.81
CA ASN A 23 -7.57 17.22 -2.78
C ASN A 23 -6.86 16.25 -3.74
N CYS A 24 -7.32 14.99 -3.81
CA CYS A 24 -6.78 14.02 -4.77
C CYS A 24 -7.03 14.49 -6.22
N LEU A 25 -8.23 14.94 -6.54
CA LEU A 25 -8.60 15.41 -7.89
C LEU A 25 -7.88 16.71 -8.28
N LEU A 26 -7.68 17.64 -7.33
CA LEU A 26 -6.93 18.88 -7.58
C LEU A 26 -5.48 18.57 -7.90
N MET A 27 -4.84 17.70 -7.13
CA MET A 27 -3.47 17.28 -7.41
C MET A 27 -3.36 16.52 -8.74
N ASP A 28 -4.37 15.73 -9.07
CA ASP A 28 -4.47 15.07 -10.36
C ASP A 28 -4.53 16.07 -11.52
N ASN A 29 -5.32 17.12 -11.40
CA ASN A 29 -5.41 18.18 -12.40
C ASN A 29 -4.12 18.97 -12.53
N GLU A 30 -3.44 19.30 -11.43
CA GLU A 30 -2.17 20.05 -11.44
C GLU A 30 -1.05 19.26 -12.13
N LEU A 31 -1.08 17.94 -12.02
CA LEU A 31 -0.02 17.04 -12.44
C LEU A 31 -0.40 16.21 -13.67
N GLY A 32 -1.69 15.91 -13.84
CA GLY A 32 -2.25 15.10 -14.93
C GLY A 32 -2.28 15.82 -16.27
N SER A 33 -2.18 17.16 -16.29
CA SER A 33 -1.98 17.95 -17.52
C SER A 33 -0.64 17.64 -18.20
N SER A 34 0.27 16.96 -17.49
CA SER A 34 1.61 16.60 -17.96
C SER A 34 1.74 15.25 -18.68
N GLN A 35 0.63 14.63 -19.07
CA GLN A 35 0.53 13.46 -19.98
C GLN A 35 1.04 12.06 -19.54
N GLY A 36 0.12 11.23 -19.25
CA GLY A 36 -0.16 9.86 -19.76
C GLY A 36 0.66 8.70 -19.16
N ALA A 37 1.85 8.43 -19.54
CA ALA A 37 2.52 7.14 -19.28
C ALA A 37 3.20 7.04 -17.89
N HIS A 38 3.48 8.16 -17.26
CA HIS A 38 4.20 8.25 -15.97
C HIS A 38 3.27 8.22 -14.76
N TYR A 39 2.01 8.24 -15.01
CA TYR A 39 0.91 8.35 -14.11
C TYR A 39 0.85 7.21 -13.09
N PHE A 40 1.14 5.97 -13.48
CA PHE A 40 0.97 4.81 -12.58
C PHE A 40 1.93 4.76 -11.39
N ALA A 41 3.21 4.98 -11.58
CA ALA A 41 4.18 4.97 -10.48
C ALA A 41 3.98 6.15 -9.53
N TYR A 42 3.56 7.26 -10.07
CA TYR A 42 3.30 8.51 -9.39
C TYR A 42 1.96 8.49 -8.62
N TYR A 43 0.92 7.92 -9.22
CA TYR A 43 -0.42 7.83 -8.65
C TYR A 43 -0.43 7.18 -7.27
N ASP A 44 0.31 6.09 -7.13
CA ASP A 44 0.37 5.34 -5.89
C ASP A 44 0.90 6.20 -4.72
N LEU A 45 1.96 6.96 -4.95
CA LEU A 45 2.53 7.85 -3.94
C LEU A 45 1.61 9.04 -3.63
N LEU A 46 1.02 9.63 -4.67
CA LEU A 46 0.14 10.80 -4.55
C LEU A 46 -1.09 10.50 -3.70
N TYR A 47 -1.87 9.50 -4.11
CA TYR A 47 -3.11 9.17 -3.42
C TYR A 47 -2.86 8.66 -2.01
N LYS A 48 -1.88 7.80 -1.81
CA LYS A 48 -1.53 7.32 -0.47
C LYS A 48 -1.13 8.46 0.46
N THR A 49 -0.40 9.45 -0.02
CA THR A 49 -0.06 10.62 0.80
C THR A 49 -1.30 11.42 1.20
N GLN A 50 -2.25 11.66 0.29
CA GLN A 50 -3.50 12.35 0.62
C GLN A 50 -4.38 11.53 1.57
N ILE A 51 -4.46 10.23 1.37
CA ILE A 51 -5.17 9.31 2.28
C ILE A 51 -4.55 9.34 3.67
N LEU A 52 -3.22 9.36 3.81
CA LEU A 52 -2.55 9.48 5.10
C LEU A 52 -2.90 10.79 5.83
N ASN A 53 -2.96 11.90 5.10
CA ASN A 53 -3.38 13.19 5.64
C ASN A 53 -4.84 13.17 6.13
N PHE A 54 -5.71 12.47 5.40
CA PHE A 54 -7.11 12.26 5.78
C PHE A 54 -7.26 11.36 7.01
N ILE A 55 -6.54 10.25 7.09
CA ILE A 55 -6.66 9.26 8.19
C ILE A 55 -6.18 9.85 9.53
N LYS A 56 -5.14 10.66 9.50
CA LYS A 56 -4.47 11.14 10.72
C LYS A 56 -5.41 11.76 11.76
N PRO A 57 -6.33 12.67 11.43
CA PRO A 57 -7.28 13.25 12.40
C PRO A 57 -8.34 12.25 12.87
N LEU A 58 -8.58 11.15 12.15
CA LEU A 58 -9.59 10.16 12.51
C LEU A 58 -9.14 9.23 13.63
N ILE A 59 -7.84 9.12 13.90
CA ILE A 59 -7.31 8.25 14.95
C ILE A 59 -7.48 8.94 16.30
N VAL A 60 -8.28 8.34 17.18
CA VAL A 60 -8.62 8.89 18.51
C VAL A 60 -7.96 8.16 19.65
N ASN A 61 -7.45 6.94 19.43
CA ASN A 61 -6.73 6.16 20.42
C ASN A 61 -5.77 5.15 19.75
N SER A 62 -4.78 4.67 20.52
CA SER A 62 -3.88 3.62 20.09
C SER A 62 -3.33 2.83 21.27
N SER A 63 -2.98 1.56 21.04
CA SER A 63 -2.24 0.73 22.00
C SER A 63 -0.78 1.20 22.18
N TYR A 64 -0.25 2.07 21.32
CA TYR A 64 1.08 2.67 21.49
C TYR A 64 1.05 3.81 22.50
N VAL A 65 1.88 3.76 23.54
CA VAL A 65 1.88 4.69 24.67
C VAL A 65 2.10 6.15 24.25
N ASP A 66 2.94 6.39 23.26
CA ASP A 66 3.33 7.74 22.82
C ASP A 66 2.55 8.24 21.58
N TRP A 67 1.44 7.60 21.22
CA TRP A 67 0.70 7.89 19.99
C TRP A 67 0.26 9.34 19.82
N ARG A 68 0.00 10.06 20.95
CA ARG A 68 -0.40 11.48 20.92
C ARG A 68 0.76 12.43 20.66
N LYS A 69 2.00 12.00 20.85
CA LYS A 69 3.18 12.82 20.55
C LYS A 69 3.27 13.03 19.04
N LYS A 70 3.47 14.31 18.61
CA LYS A 70 3.48 14.70 17.21
C LYS A 70 4.37 13.78 16.36
N GLY A 71 3.77 13.15 15.35
CA GLY A 71 4.47 12.28 14.38
C GLY A 71 4.85 10.88 14.91
N LYS A 72 4.77 10.60 16.21
CA LYS A 72 5.26 9.32 16.77
C LYS A 72 4.46 8.11 16.29
N LEU A 73 3.14 8.25 16.13
CA LEU A 73 2.32 7.15 15.66
C LEU A 73 2.70 6.71 14.23
N TRP A 74 2.91 7.67 13.33
CA TRP A 74 3.32 7.37 11.95
C TRP A 74 4.72 6.76 11.83
N GLN A 75 5.58 6.95 12.85
CA GLN A 75 6.91 6.34 12.91
C GLN A 75 6.90 4.86 13.32
N VAL A 76 5.76 4.33 13.75
CA VAL A 76 5.62 2.92 14.16
C VAL A 76 4.64 2.14 13.29
N ILE A 77 3.65 2.79 12.68
CA ILE A 77 2.75 2.10 11.74
C ILE A 77 3.50 1.77 10.46
N LYS A 78 3.53 0.49 10.12
CA LYS A 78 4.14 -0.03 8.90
C LYS A 78 3.20 0.13 7.70
N LEU A 79 3.75 0.50 6.54
CA LEU A 79 2.98 0.75 5.31
C LEU A 79 2.04 -0.40 4.89
N PRO A 80 2.41 -1.70 5.02
CA PRO A 80 1.51 -2.79 4.68
C PRO A 80 0.23 -2.87 5.51
N ASP A 81 0.12 -2.14 6.61
CA ASP A 81 -1.12 -2.07 7.40
C ASP A 81 -2.10 -0.98 6.90
N LEU A 82 -1.67 -0.12 5.98
CA LEU A 82 -2.51 0.96 5.43
C LEU A 82 -3.76 0.42 4.71
N PRO A 83 -3.70 -0.63 3.87
CA PRO A 83 -4.89 -1.23 3.26
C PRO A 83 -5.96 -1.64 4.27
N ALA A 84 -5.55 -2.30 5.36
CA ALA A 84 -6.48 -2.70 6.41
C ALA A 84 -7.09 -1.49 7.14
N LEU A 85 -6.30 -0.44 7.36
CA LEU A 85 -6.74 0.77 8.03
C LEU A 85 -7.79 1.54 7.21
N ILE A 86 -7.55 1.74 5.91
CA ILE A 86 -8.52 2.41 5.02
C ILE A 86 -9.80 1.59 4.85
N MET A 87 -9.71 0.28 4.75
CA MET A 87 -10.89 -0.58 4.64
C MET A 87 -11.66 -0.64 5.96
N ALA A 88 -10.99 -0.57 7.11
CA ALA A 88 -11.68 -0.44 8.39
C ALA A 88 -12.46 0.87 8.49
N ILE A 89 -11.91 1.99 7.98
CA ILE A 89 -12.63 3.28 7.89
C ILE A 89 -13.83 3.16 6.94
N ALA A 90 -13.67 2.54 5.77
CA ALA A 90 -14.80 2.29 4.89
C ALA A 90 -15.89 1.44 5.57
N ALA A 91 -15.49 0.38 6.28
CA ALA A 91 -16.41 -0.51 6.96
C ALA A 91 -17.25 0.19 8.05
N ILE A 92 -16.69 1.15 8.78
CA ILE A 92 -17.48 1.92 9.75
C ILE A 92 -18.42 2.94 9.10
N CYS A 93 -18.15 3.38 7.86
CA CYS A 93 -19.11 4.17 7.08
C CYS A 93 -20.29 3.32 6.60
N TYR A 94 -20.05 2.05 6.29
CA TYR A 94 -21.03 1.09 5.78
C TYR A 94 -21.26 -0.04 6.81
N LYS A 95 -21.65 0.32 8.03
CA LYS A 95 -21.81 -0.61 9.16
C LYS A 95 -22.82 -1.73 8.93
N ASP A 96 -23.83 -1.50 8.08
CA ASP A 96 -24.86 -2.47 7.71
C ASP A 96 -24.47 -3.29 6.45
N GLY A 97 -23.23 -3.11 5.98
CA GLY A 97 -22.70 -3.69 4.75
C GLY A 97 -22.85 -2.74 3.56
N PHE A 98 -22.09 -3.02 2.51
CA PHE A 98 -22.20 -2.33 1.23
C PHE A 98 -23.10 -3.12 0.31
N GLU A 99 -24.26 -2.57 0.00
CA GLU A 99 -25.25 -3.17 -0.90
C GLU A 99 -24.77 -3.16 -2.35
N ASN A 100 -25.27 -4.13 -3.12
CA ASN A 100 -25.00 -4.24 -4.56
C ASN A 100 -23.51 -4.41 -4.91
N PHE A 101 -22.73 -5.03 -4.03
CA PHE A 101 -21.38 -5.45 -4.39
C PHE A 101 -21.46 -6.52 -5.50
N THR A 102 -20.74 -6.30 -6.60
CA THR A 102 -20.84 -7.18 -7.77
C THR A 102 -19.52 -7.87 -8.06
N THR A 103 -19.57 -9.18 -8.36
CA THR A 103 -18.42 -9.96 -8.79
C THR A 103 -18.76 -10.70 -10.09
N PRO A 104 -18.06 -10.39 -11.20
CA PRO A 104 -18.24 -11.13 -12.42
C PRO A 104 -17.59 -12.52 -12.33
N CYS A 105 -18.20 -13.50 -12.97
CA CYS A 105 -17.59 -14.81 -13.14
C CYS A 105 -16.35 -14.70 -14.04
N THR A 106 -15.25 -15.31 -13.63
CA THR A 106 -13.97 -15.29 -14.35
C THR A 106 -13.81 -16.44 -15.35
N ASN A 107 -14.86 -17.23 -15.59
CA ASN A 107 -14.82 -18.30 -16.58
C ASN A 107 -14.81 -17.74 -18.01
N GLU A 108 -13.65 -17.73 -18.64
CA GLU A 108 -13.45 -17.28 -20.03
C GLU A 108 -13.90 -18.32 -21.08
N GLY A 109 -14.37 -19.50 -20.64
CA GLY A 109 -14.67 -20.62 -21.49
C GLY A 109 -13.48 -21.57 -21.66
N THR A 110 -13.70 -22.65 -22.42
CA THR A 110 -12.70 -23.64 -22.79
C THR A 110 -12.60 -23.75 -24.32
N LYS A 111 -11.58 -24.46 -24.82
CA LYS A 111 -11.49 -24.75 -26.27
C LYS A 111 -12.70 -25.51 -26.80
N GLU A 112 -13.34 -26.33 -25.94
CA GLU A 112 -14.52 -27.13 -26.27
C GLU A 112 -15.81 -26.34 -26.11
N ASN A 113 -15.83 -25.35 -25.20
CA ASN A 113 -16.94 -24.43 -25.00
C ASN A 113 -16.39 -22.99 -24.88
N PRO A 114 -16.20 -22.30 -26.01
CA PRO A 114 -15.56 -20.99 -26.03
C PRO A 114 -16.41 -19.85 -25.49
N ASN A 115 -17.65 -20.11 -25.03
CA ASN A 115 -18.51 -19.08 -24.50
C ASN A 115 -18.15 -18.76 -23.04
N PRO A 116 -17.70 -17.54 -22.73
CA PRO A 116 -17.44 -17.11 -21.36
C PRO A 116 -18.74 -17.07 -20.55
N CYS A 117 -18.63 -17.36 -19.26
CA CYS A 117 -19.75 -17.17 -18.37
C CYS A 117 -19.94 -15.67 -18.08
N GLN A 118 -21.10 -15.13 -18.44
CA GLN A 118 -21.43 -13.71 -18.23
C GLN A 118 -22.20 -13.47 -16.92
N HIS A 119 -22.17 -14.44 -16.00
CA HIS A 119 -22.86 -14.28 -14.73
C HIS A 119 -22.16 -13.23 -13.87
N VAL A 120 -22.94 -12.32 -13.32
CA VAL A 120 -22.52 -11.35 -12.31
C VAL A 120 -23.31 -11.65 -11.05
N GLU A 121 -22.60 -11.98 -9.98
CA GLU A 121 -23.21 -12.17 -8.67
C GLU A 121 -23.28 -10.82 -7.96
N THR A 122 -24.40 -10.57 -7.29
CA THR A 122 -24.63 -9.34 -6.51
C THR A 122 -25.00 -9.74 -5.08
N PHE A 123 -24.32 -9.15 -4.09
CA PHE A 123 -24.59 -9.41 -2.69
C PHE A 123 -24.29 -8.18 -1.82
N THR A 124 -24.75 -8.20 -0.57
CA THR A 124 -24.36 -7.21 0.43
C THR A 124 -23.03 -7.63 1.06
N ALA A 125 -22.02 -6.79 0.87
CA ALA A 125 -20.67 -7.07 1.33
C ALA A 125 -20.44 -6.54 2.75
N ASP A 126 -20.05 -7.42 3.68
CA ASP A 126 -19.51 -7.04 4.99
C ASP A 126 -18.04 -6.65 4.82
N LEU A 127 -17.76 -5.37 4.77
CA LEU A 127 -16.41 -4.87 4.49
C LEU A 127 -15.37 -5.25 5.55
N PHE A 128 -15.78 -5.51 6.81
CA PHE A 128 -14.87 -6.02 7.82
C PHE A 128 -14.38 -7.44 7.51
N LYS A 129 -15.26 -8.28 6.96
CA LYS A 129 -14.91 -9.65 6.55
C LYS A 129 -14.03 -9.70 5.31
N MET A 130 -13.94 -8.59 4.56
CA MET A 130 -13.03 -8.48 3.44
C MET A 130 -11.59 -8.20 3.84
N ILE A 131 -11.32 -7.87 5.11
CA ILE A 131 -9.97 -7.68 5.65
C ILE A 131 -9.46 -9.03 6.14
N VAL A 132 -8.61 -9.67 5.37
CA VAL A 132 -8.09 -11.02 5.65
C VAL A 132 -6.64 -10.99 6.05
N THR A 133 -6.33 -11.60 7.18
CA THR A 133 -4.97 -11.69 7.72
C THR A 133 -4.38 -13.07 7.48
N ARG A 134 -3.10 -13.12 7.10
CA ARG A 134 -2.33 -14.36 6.91
C ARG A 134 -1.87 -14.93 8.25
N TRP A 135 -2.82 -15.39 9.05
CA TRP A 135 -2.52 -15.95 10.39
C TRP A 135 -1.50 -17.09 10.39
N ALA A 136 -1.48 -17.89 9.31
CA ALA A 136 -0.60 -19.07 9.21
C ALA A 136 0.90 -18.72 9.17
N VAL A 137 1.27 -17.47 8.86
CA VAL A 137 2.67 -17.03 8.82
C VAL A 137 3.12 -16.34 10.12
N LEU A 138 2.20 -16.13 11.07
CA LEU A 138 2.50 -15.52 12.36
C LEU A 138 2.89 -16.56 13.39
N SER A 139 3.91 -16.28 14.20
CA SER A 139 4.24 -17.11 15.36
C SER A 139 3.16 -17.00 16.42
N LYS A 140 3.12 -17.98 17.35
CA LYS A 140 2.19 -17.95 18.47
C LYS A 140 2.37 -16.70 19.33
N GLU A 141 3.61 -16.31 19.58
CA GLU A 141 3.98 -15.12 20.35
C GLU A 141 3.49 -13.83 19.66
N SER A 142 3.61 -13.77 18.32
CA SER A 142 3.10 -12.65 17.53
C SER A 142 1.57 -12.54 17.62
N VAL A 143 0.87 -13.65 17.54
CA VAL A 143 -0.60 -13.69 17.70
C VAL A 143 -1.01 -13.27 19.11
N GLU A 144 -0.34 -13.77 20.15
CA GLU A 144 -0.60 -13.40 21.54
C GLU A 144 -0.36 -11.91 21.78
N PHE A 145 0.73 -11.36 21.27
CA PHE A 145 1.01 -9.91 21.34
C PHE A 145 -0.10 -9.10 20.68
N MET A 146 -0.55 -9.48 19.49
CA MET A 146 -1.64 -8.81 18.78
C MET A 146 -2.96 -8.86 19.53
N VAL A 147 -3.30 -10.01 20.12
CA VAL A 147 -4.52 -10.17 20.94
C VAL A 147 -4.46 -9.26 22.17
N GLN A 148 -3.32 -9.19 22.85
CA GLN A 148 -3.11 -8.29 23.98
C GLN A 148 -3.17 -6.81 23.57
N SER A 149 -2.65 -6.47 22.40
CA SER A 149 -2.67 -5.09 21.88
C SER A 149 -4.09 -4.61 21.53
N ARG A 150 -5.05 -5.51 21.30
CA ARG A 150 -6.47 -5.17 21.08
C ARG A 150 -7.21 -4.75 22.34
N ALA A 151 -6.67 -5.09 23.52
CA ALA A 151 -7.30 -4.68 24.77
C ALA A 151 -7.18 -3.15 24.91
N HIS A 152 -8.30 -2.48 25.24
CA HIS A 152 -8.34 -1.01 25.43
C HIS A 152 -7.33 -0.48 26.47
N ALA A 153 -6.88 -1.34 27.38
CA ALA A 153 -5.89 -1.03 28.41
C ALA A 153 -4.44 -1.24 27.97
N ALA A 154 -4.20 -1.84 26.80
CA ALA A 154 -2.83 -2.09 26.35
C ALA A 154 -2.07 -0.77 26.12
N ARG A 155 -0.84 -0.73 26.59
CA ARG A 155 0.06 0.42 26.49
C ARG A 155 1.45 -0.08 26.10
N ASN A 156 1.59 -0.40 24.81
CA ASN A 156 2.85 -0.92 24.26
C ASN A 156 3.88 0.21 24.13
N THR A 157 5.07 -0.02 24.65
CA THR A 157 6.21 0.89 24.46
C THR A 157 6.81 0.68 23.07
N LEU A 158 7.60 1.65 22.61
CA LEU A 158 8.33 1.54 21.33
C LEU A 158 9.21 0.28 21.30
N THR A 159 9.88 -0.04 22.39
CA THR A 159 10.76 -1.24 22.49
C THR A 159 9.97 -2.53 22.28
N GLN A 160 8.78 -2.65 22.87
CA GLN A 160 7.91 -3.84 22.70
C GLN A 160 7.41 -3.95 21.26
N ILE A 161 7.03 -2.82 20.64
CA ILE A 161 6.59 -2.78 19.25
C ILE A 161 7.74 -3.18 18.31
N MET A 162 8.94 -2.63 18.51
CA MET A 162 10.12 -2.98 17.71
C MET A 162 10.51 -4.45 17.87
N ALA A 163 10.43 -4.99 19.09
CA ALA A 163 10.68 -6.41 19.34
C ALA A 163 9.66 -7.30 18.61
N TYR A 164 8.37 -6.91 18.61
CA TYR A 164 7.34 -7.60 17.82
C TYR A 164 7.66 -7.55 16.32
N GLN A 165 7.96 -6.37 15.77
CA GLN A 165 8.28 -6.19 14.35
C GLN A 165 9.51 -7.01 13.93
N ALA A 166 10.56 -7.01 14.74
CA ALA A 166 11.74 -7.84 14.51
C ALA A 166 11.40 -9.34 14.56
N GLY A 167 10.51 -9.74 15.48
CA GLY A 167 10.05 -11.13 15.64
C GLY A 167 9.26 -11.66 14.44
N LEU A 168 8.74 -10.79 13.56
CA LEU A 168 8.11 -11.22 12.30
C LEU A 168 9.11 -11.82 11.30
N GLY A 169 10.41 -11.50 11.43
CA GLY A 169 11.47 -12.06 10.59
C GLY A 169 11.38 -11.71 9.10
N ILE A 170 10.71 -10.62 8.75
CA ILE A 170 10.48 -10.23 7.35
C ILE A 170 11.58 -9.26 6.86
N GLU A 171 12.02 -8.35 7.73
CA GLU A 171 13.02 -7.33 7.39
C GLU A 171 14.43 -7.94 7.27
N GLY A 172 15.30 -7.29 6.49
CA GLY A 172 16.70 -7.70 6.32
C GLY A 172 16.94 -8.67 5.15
N GLU A 173 15.92 -8.98 4.36
CA GLU A 173 16.11 -9.75 3.12
C GLU A 173 17.07 -9.03 2.18
N ARG A 174 17.95 -9.78 1.54
CA ARG A 174 19.02 -9.27 0.66
C ARG A 174 18.70 -9.58 -0.79
N ILE A 175 18.57 -8.56 -1.61
CA ILE A 175 18.34 -8.67 -3.06
C ILE A 175 19.62 -8.23 -3.77
N THR A 176 20.32 -9.15 -4.40
CA THR A 176 21.56 -8.86 -5.14
C THR A 176 21.27 -8.69 -6.62
N PHE A 177 21.86 -7.66 -7.20
CA PHE A 177 21.88 -7.40 -8.64
C PHE A 177 23.25 -6.80 -9.02
N ASN A 178 23.96 -7.45 -9.92
CA ASN A 178 25.35 -7.15 -10.24
C ASN A 178 26.18 -7.07 -8.94
N ASP A 179 26.91 -5.99 -8.75
CA ASP A 179 27.78 -5.76 -7.60
C ASP A 179 27.08 -5.05 -6.42
N LEU A 180 25.74 -4.89 -6.51
CA LEU A 180 24.95 -4.22 -5.47
C LEU A 180 24.05 -5.21 -4.75
N THR A 181 23.96 -5.08 -3.44
CA THR A 181 23.03 -5.82 -2.58
C THR A 181 22.14 -4.85 -1.82
N PHE A 182 20.84 -4.92 -2.07
CA PHE A 182 19.81 -4.14 -1.39
C PHE A 182 19.33 -4.90 -0.17
N VAL A 183 19.43 -4.30 1.01
CA VAL A 183 18.89 -4.83 2.25
C VAL A 183 17.49 -4.26 2.42
N MET A 184 16.48 -5.13 2.34
CA MET A 184 15.08 -4.73 2.35
C MET A 184 14.56 -4.46 3.76
N ARG A 185 13.68 -3.48 3.88
CA ARG A 185 12.95 -3.15 5.11
C ARG A 185 11.47 -2.92 4.82
N ILE A 186 10.64 -2.93 5.85
CA ILE A 186 9.25 -2.50 5.76
C ILE A 186 9.16 -1.04 6.20
N PRO A 187 8.82 -0.09 5.31
CA PRO A 187 8.74 1.32 5.65
C PRO A 187 7.60 1.59 6.63
N THR A 188 7.79 2.60 7.46
CA THR A 188 6.73 3.21 8.24
C THR A 188 5.89 4.17 7.39
N LEU A 189 4.71 4.55 7.87
CA LEU A 189 3.90 5.55 7.20
C LEU A 189 4.59 6.93 7.15
N ALA A 190 5.42 7.26 8.16
CA ALA A 190 6.19 8.50 8.16
C ALA A 190 7.22 8.52 7.04
N GLU A 191 8.02 7.45 6.91
CA GLU A 191 9.05 7.32 5.86
C GLU A 191 8.42 7.31 4.46
N TYR A 192 7.28 6.65 4.31
CA TYR A 192 6.55 6.63 3.05
C TYR A 192 6.00 8.01 2.67
N GLN A 193 5.42 8.74 3.64
CA GLN A 193 4.91 10.09 3.42
C GLN A 193 6.04 11.08 3.09
N GLU A 194 7.18 10.96 3.75
CA GLU A 194 8.35 11.79 3.47
C GLU A 194 8.89 11.55 2.05
N ALA A 195 9.05 10.28 1.66
CA ALA A 195 9.47 9.93 0.29
C ALA A 195 8.46 10.39 -0.78
N GLY A 196 7.16 10.26 -0.49
CA GLY A 196 6.09 10.74 -1.37
C GLY A 196 6.11 12.24 -1.55
N ASN A 197 6.24 13.00 -0.46
CA ASN A 197 6.32 14.47 -0.52
C ASN A 197 7.56 14.95 -1.27
N ALA A 198 8.71 14.32 -1.03
CA ALA A 198 9.94 14.63 -1.77
C ALA A 198 9.77 14.37 -3.28
N PHE A 199 9.18 13.23 -3.64
CA PHE A 199 8.91 12.89 -5.03
C PHE A 199 7.97 13.89 -5.70
N ILE A 200 6.86 14.27 -5.04
CA ILE A 200 5.91 15.26 -5.54
C ILE A 200 6.59 16.61 -5.75
N SER A 201 7.39 17.05 -4.77
CA SER A 201 8.13 18.32 -4.87
C SER A 201 9.10 18.34 -6.04
N ASP A 202 9.84 17.26 -6.27
CA ASP A 202 10.77 17.14 -7.39
C ASP A 202 10.03 17.24 -8.74
N ILE A 203 8.89 16.55 -8.87
CA ILE A 203 8.08 16.60 -10.10
C ILE A 203 7.51 18.00 -10.35
N ILE A 204 6.96 18.65 -9.32
CA ILE A 204 6.46 20.01 -9.47
C ILE A 204 7.58 20.96 -9.93
N ASN A 205 8.76 20.86 -9.34
CA ASN A 205 9.91 21.66 -9.72
C ASN A 205 10.34 21.40 -11.17
N GLU A 206 10.33 20.17 -11.62
CA GLU A 206 10.66 19.83 -13.01
C GLU A 206 9.60 20.34 -14.00
N ILE A 207 8.30 20.19 -13.70
CA ILE A 207 7.21 20.75 -14.52
C ILE A 207 7.35 22.28 -14.65
N GLN A 208 7.71 22.97 -13.57
CA GLN A 208 7.89 24.41 -13.58
C GLN A 208 9.14 24.85 -14.37
N ALA A 209 10.20 24.04 -14.33
CA ALA A 209 11.44 24.32 -15.05
C ALA A 209 11.33 24.06 -16.57
N ASP A 210 10.51 23.09 -16.98
CA ASP A 210 10.42 22.59 -18.36
C ASP A 210 9.35 23.31 -19.21
N ASN A 211 8.95 24.52 -18.81
CA ASN A 211 7.89 25.30 -19.51
C ASN A 211 8.17 25.64 -21.00
N THR A 212 9.21 25.07 -21.61
CA THR A 212 9.64 25.47 -22.94
C THR A 212 9.49 24.43 -24.05
N ASP A 213 9.52 23.11 -23.82
CA ASP A 213 9.62 22.16 -24.95
C ASP A 213 8.79 20.88 -24.93
N GLY A 214 7.92 20.64 -23.97
CA GLY A 214 6.93 19.53 -24.04
C GLY A 214 7.50 18.10 -24.06
N GLN A 215 8.77 17.89 -23.74
CA GLN A 215 9.40 16.57 -23.69
C GLN A 215 9.44 16.03 -22.26
N TYR A 216 8.31 15.54 -21.77
CA TYR A 216 8.18 14.87 -20.47
C TYR A 216 8.76 13.45 -20.44
N THR A 217 9.67 13.10 -21.33
CA THR A 217 10.26 11.77 -21.46
C THR A 217 11.11 11.33 -20.26
N GLN A 218 11.56 12.28 -19.42
CA GLN A 218 12.40 11.96 -18.25
C GLN A 218 11.62 11.40 -17.06
N PHE A 219 10.32 11.66 -16.94
CA PHE A 219 9.52 11.17 -15.82
C PHE A 219 9.28 9.65 -15.87
N GLY A 220 9.27 9.05 -17.05
CA GLY A 220 9.04 7.62 -17.24
C GLY A 220 10.04 6.70 -16.57
N PHE A 221 11.26 7.19 -16.39
CA PHE A 221 12.35 6.41 -15.87
C PHE A 221 12.45 6.40 -14.33
N ARG A 222 11.50 7.01 -13.61
CA ARG A 222 11.56 7.15 -12.14
C ARG A 222 10.59 6.25 -11.39
N TYR A 223 10.03 5.26 -12.05
CA TYR A 223 9.08 4.35 -11.40
C TYR A 223 9.71 3.50 -10.29
N MET A 224 11.05 3.31 -10.26
CA MET A 224 11.73 2.65 -9.16
C MET A 224 11.71 3.45 -7.85
N ARG A 225 11.46 4.77 -7.89
CA ARG A 225 11.37 5.62 -6.69
C ARG A 225 10.29 5.16 -5.71
N VAL A 226 9.23 4.51 -6.17
CA VAL A 226 8.18 3.96 -5.29
C VAL A 226 8.72 2.88 -4.34
N PHE A 227 9.85 2.25 -4.71
CA PHE A 227 10.50 1.22 -3.91
C PHE A 227 11.54 1.78 -2.94
N LEU A 228 11.95 3.05 -3.09
CA LEU A 228 12.97 3.67 -2.25
C LEU A 228 12.70 3.53 -0.74
N PRO A 229 11.49 3.75 -0.23
CA PRO A 229 11.20 3.57 1.19
C PRO A 229 11.38 2.13 1.70
N TRP A 230 11.34 1.15 0.80
CA TRP A 230 11.49 -0.28 1.11
C TRP A 230 12.94 -0.74 1.24
N VAL A 231 13.91 0.10 0.91
CA VAL A 231 15.33 -0.20 1.03
C VAL A 231 15.88 0.43 2.29
N GLY A 232 16.47 -0.39 3.16
CA GLY A 232 17.13 0.05 4.39
C GLY A 232 18.56 0.50 4.16
N SER A 233 19.30 -0.26 3.35
CA SER A 233 20.67 0.06 2.96
C SER A 233 21.04 -0.62 1.67
N VAL A 234 22.11 -0.15 1.03
CA VAL A 234 22.75 -0.80 -0.12
C VAL A 234 24.20 -1.07 0.23
N GLU A 235 24.64 -2.27 -0.08
CA GLU A 235 26.01 -2.72 0.02
C GLU A 235 26.56 -2.96 -1.39
N GLY A 236 27.83 -2.68 -1.62
CA GLY A 236 28.47 -2.88 -2.92
C GLY A 236 29.98 -2.78 -2.85
N GLU A 237 30.62 -3.01 -3.99
CA GLU A 237 32.06 -2.80 -4.16
C GLU A 237 32.31 -1.49 -4.92
N GLY A 238 33.12 -0.64 -4.35
CA GLY A 238 33.57 0.61 -4.97
C GLY A 238 34.65 0.34 -6.03
N SER A 239 34.96 1.35 -6.82
CA SER A 239 35.96 1.29 -7.90
C SER A 239 37.35 0.84 -7.44
N ASN A 240 37.66 0.93 -6.17
CA ASN A 240 38.93 0.52 -5.55
C ASN A 240 38.84 -0.87 -4.87
N GLN A 241 37.80 -1.68 -5.15
CA GLN A 241 37.52 -2.94 -4.46
C GLN A 241 37.25 -2.79 -2.96
N GLU A 242 36.97 -1.58 -2.48
CA GLU A 242 36.51 -1.34 -1.12
C GLU A 242 35.00 -1.59 -1.02
N THR A 243 34.59 -2.41 -0.07
CA THR A 243 33.17 -2.59 0.24
C THR A 243 32.61 -1.34 0.89
N PHE A 244 31.45 -0.89 0.44
CA PHE A 244 30.71 0.20 1.06
C PHE A 244 29.33 -0.26 1.50
N ILE A 245 28.81 0.39 2.54
CA ILE A 245 27.42 0.26 2.99
C ILE A 245 26.87 1.67 3.12
N THR A 246 25.73 1.92 2.49
CA THR A 246 25.04 3.21 2.60
C THR A 246 23.56 3.05 2.90
N SER A 247 23.05 3.90 3.77
CA SER A 247 21.61 4.10 4.02
C SER A 247 21.14 5.51 3.64
N ASP A 248 22.01 6.29 2.97
CA ASP A 248 21.66 7.61 2.47
C ASP A 248 20.65 7.52 1.33
N PRO A 249 19.43 8.05 1.51
CA PRO A 249 18.37 7.96 0.50
C PRO A 249 18.77 8.57 -0.85
N ALA A 250 19.56 9.63 -0.85
CA ALA A 250 20.00 10.30 -2.08
C ALA A 250 20.98 9.43 -2.88
N ILE A 251 21.85 8.70 -2.20
CA ILE A 251 22.77 7.75 -2.83
C ILE A 251 21.98 6.54 -3.36
N ILE A 252 21.10 5.97 -2.53
CA ILE A 252 20.23 4.83 -2.93
C ILE A 252 19.39 5.20 -4.15
N GLN A 253 18.84 6.42 -4.18
CA GLN A 253 18.07 6.91 -5.33
C GLN A 253 18.90 6.92 -6.61
N ARG A 254 20.14 7.43 -6.58
CA ARG A 254 21.03 7.44 -7.76
C ARG A 254 21.36 6.02 -8.24
N MET A 255 21.48 5.07 -7.31
CA MET A 255 21.68 3.66 -7.64
C MET A 255 20.44 3.08 -8.34
N PHE A 256 19.24 3.42 -7.87
CA PHE A 256 18.00 3.03 -8.55
C PHE A 256 17.88 3.63 -9.96
N GLU A 257 18.23 4.90 -10.13
CA GLU A 257 18.24 5.55 -11.45
C GLU A 257 19.22 4.87 -12.43
N LYS A 258 20.33 4.35 -11.92
CA LYS A 258 21.25 3.53 -12.71
C LYS A 258 20.64 2.17 -13.03
N LEU A 259 20.06 1.49 -12.03
CA LEU A 259 19.40 0.20 -12.22
C LEU A 259 18.26 0.25 -13.24
N GLU A 260 17.45 1.31 -13.26
CA GLU A 260 16.37 1.46 -14.24
C GLU A 260 16.84 1.37 -15.68
N ARG A 261 18.11 1.73 -15.94
CA ARG A 261 18.73 1.64 -17.26
C ARG A 261 19.36 0.29 -17.54
N GLU A 262 19.69 -0.48 -16.51
CA GLU A 262 20.42 -1.74 -16.60
C GLU A 262 19.53 -2.98 -16.36
N ASP A 263 18.34 -2.81 -15.73
CA ASP A 263 17.38 -3.89 -15.42
C ASP A 263 16.38 -4.09 -16.58
N ASP A 264 16.92 -4.41 -17.77
CA ASP A 264 16.12 -4.57 -19.00
C ASP A 264 15.03 -5.64 -18.84
N ASP A 265 15.34 -6.73 -18.11
CA ASP A 265 14.41 -7.84 -17.87
C ASP A 265 13.46 -7.60 -16.68
N GLY A 266 13.65 -6.53 -15.92
CA GLY A 266 12.85 -6.20 -14.74
C GLY A 266 13.03 -7.17 -13.57
N GLU A 267 14.16 -7.88 -13.48
CA GLU A 267 14.41 -8.90 -12.46
C GLU A 267 14.46 -8.30 -11.04
N VAL A 268 15.16 -7.17 -10.89
CA VAL A 268 15.24 -6.48 -9.59
C VAL A 268 13.86 -6.01 -9.14
N ARG A 269 13.10 -5.40 -10.04
CA ARG A 269 11.72 -4.98 -9.78
C ARG A 269 10.85 -6.12 -9.33
N LYS A 270 10.96 -7.27 -9.99
CA LYS A 270 10.21 -8.48 -9.64
C LYS A 270 10.57 -8.93 -8.23
N LYS A 271 11.86 -9.05 -7.90
CA LYS A 271 12.33 -9.45 -6.57
C LYS A 271 11.86 -8.50 -5.47
N ILE A 272 11.91 -7.19 -5.72
CA ILE A 272 11.40 -6.19 -4.76
C ILE A 272 9.88 -6.32 -4.57
N ARG A 273 9.12 -6.48 -5.66
CA ARG A 273 7.67 -6.72 -5.57
C ARG A 273 7.33 -8.01 -4.83
N ASP A 274 8.08 -9.06 -5.06
CA ASP A 274 7.91 -10.33 -4.36
C ASP A 274 8.18 -10.18 -2.86
N PHE A 275 9.20 -9.39 -2.47
CA PHE A 275 9.43 -9.02 -1.07
C PHE A 275 8.23 -8.24 -0.50
N ILE A 276 7.76 -7.21 -1.19
CA ILE A 276 6.61 -6.39 -0.77
C ILE A 276 5.37 -7.26 -0.57
N ASN A 277 5.10 -8.18 -1.50
CA ASN A 277 3.98 -9.10 -1.41
C ASN A 277 4.11 -10.05 -0.21
N ARG A 278 5.32 -10.54 0.10
CA ARG A 278 5.56 -11.36 1.29
C ARG A 278 5.43 -10.57 2.58
N ALA A 279 5.86 -9.31 2.58
CA ALA A 279 5.73 -8.41 3.72
C ALA A 279 4.28 -8.06 4.05
N GLN A 280 3.37 -8.22 3.12
CA GLN A 280 1.96 -7.92 3.31
C GLN A 280 1.25 -9.03 4.07
N LEU A 281 0.98 -8.80 5.36
CA LEU A 281 0.28 -9.75 6.23
C LEU A 281 -1.24 -9.68 6.12
N THR A 282 -1.77 -8.61 5.54
CA THR A 282 -3.20 -8.36 5.39
C THR A 282 -3.55 -8.09 3.94
N TYR A 283 -4.57 -8.78 3.45
CA TYR A 283 -5.14 -8.58 2.13
C TYR A 283 -6.57 -8.05 2.24
N VAL A 284 -7.00 -7.36 1.19
CA VAL A 284 -8.40 -6.97 1.03
C VAL A 284 -8.99 -7.76 -0.13
N GLY A 285 -10.08 -8.45 0.11
CA GLY A 285 -10.73 -9.31 -0.88
C GLY A 285 -11.85 -10.14 -0.29
N HIS A 286 -12.44 -10.99 -1.11
CA HIS A 286 -13.46 -11.94 -0.68
C HIS A 286 -13.10 -13.37 -1.12
N PRO A 287 -13.61 -14.41 -0.43
CA PRO A 287 -13.35 -15.80 -0.82
C PRO A 287 -13.77 -16.07 -2.26
N ALA A 288 -12.97 -16.83 -2.98
CA ALA A 288 -13.36 -17.37 -4.27
C ALA A 288 -14.41 -18.46 -4.06
N VAL A 289 -15.66 -18.18 -4.44
CA VAL A 289 -16.77 -19.11 -4.33
C VAL A 289 -17.16 -19.65 -5.72
N PRO A 290 -17.73 -20.88 -5.83
CA PRO A 290 -18.21 -21.39 -7.10
C PRO A 290 -19.27 -20.49 -7.71
N CYS A 291 -19.14 -20.18 -8.99
CA CYS A 291 -20.17 -19.46 -9.73
C CYS A 291 -21.47 -20.27 -9.75
N PRO A 292 -22.62 -19.72 -9.31
CA PRO A 292 -23.88 -20.45 -9.23
C PRO A 292 -24.40 -20.89 -10.61
N LYS A 293 -23.94 -20.26 -11.70
CA LYS A 293 -24.37 -20.56 -13.07
C LYS A 293 -23.55 -21.67 -13.74
N CYS A 294 -22.22 -21.66 -13.57
CA CYS A 294 -21.33 -22.57 -14.28
C CYS A 294 -20.42 -23.42 -13.37
N ASN A 295 -20.55 -23.25 -12.07
CA ASN A 295 -19.76 -23.93 -11.03
C ASN A 295 -18.24 -23.71 -11.11
N HIS A 296 -17.80 -22.72 -11.91
CA HIS A 296 -16.40 -22.33 -11.99
C HIS A 296 -15.96 -21.65 -10.70
N VAL A 297 -14.82 -22.05 -10.17
CA VAL A 297 -14.14 -21.37 -9.06
C VAL A 297 -12.95 -20.62 -9.64
N THR A 298 -12.86 -19.34 -9.33
CA THR A 298 -11.70 -18.53 -9.71
C THR A 298 -10.44 -19.12 -9.07
N ASP A 299 -9.52 -19.57 -9.89
CA ASP A 299 -8.24 -20.11 -9.40
C ASP A 299 -7.35 -18.96 -8.95
N THR A 300 -7.19 -18.86 -7.63
CA THR A 300 -6.32 -17.86 -6.99
C THR A 300 -5.40 -18.56 -5.99
N PRO A 301 -4.10 -18.21 -5.94
CA PRO A 301 -3.14 -18.86 -5.04
C PRO A 301 -3.52 -18.80 -3.56
N SER A 302 -4.34 -17.83 -3.18
CA SER A 302 -4.80 -17.61 -1.81
C SER A 302 -6.21 -18.14 -1.53
N GLY A 303 -6.92 -18.67 -2.54
CA GLY A 303 -8.36 -18.97 -2.44
C GLY A 303 -9.24 -17.72 -2.28
N MET A 304 -8.69 -16.54 -2.58
CA MET A 304 -9.36 -15.25 -2.43
C MET A 304 -9.23 -14.42 -3.69
N ILE A 305 -10.31 -13.75 -4.05
CA ILE A 305 -10.31 -12.68 -5.06
C ILE A 305 -9.93 -11.39 -4.35
N THR A 306 -8.70 -10.94 -4.57
CA THR A 306 -8.18 -9.69 -4.01
C THR A 306 -8.49 -8.52 -4.94
N PHE A 307 -8.67 -7.35 -4.37
CA PHE A 307 -8.84 -6.11 -5.12
C PHE A 307 -7.97 -5.00 -4.53
N ASP A 308 -7.73 -3.96 -5.33
CA ASP A 308 -6.98 -2.81 -4.87
C ASP A 308 -7.78 -2.04 -3.80
N PRO A 309 -7.29 -1.99 -2.55
CA PRO A 309 -8.01 -1.38 -1.44
C PRO A 309 -8.17 0.13 -1.60
N PHE A 310 -7.26 0.79 -2.33
CA PHE A 310 -7.32 2.23 -2.55
C PHE A 310 -8.42 2.58 -3.54
N SER A 311 -8.49 1.90 -4.68
CA SER A 311 -9.58 2.07 -5.66
C SER A 311 -10.94 1.75 -5.05
N ALA A 312 -11.02 0.68 -4.25
CA ALA A 312 -12.24 0.32 -3.53
C ALA A 312 -12.65 1.42 -2.54
N PHE A 313 -11.71 1.92 -1.73
CA PHE A 313 -11.96 2.99 -0.79
C PHE A 313 -12.45 4.28 -1.46
N PHE A 314 -11.82 4.70 -2.56
CA PHE A 314 -12.27 5.88 -3.32
C PHE A 314 -13.68 5.71 -3.86
N THR A 315 -14.00 4.55 -4.41
CA THR A 315 -15.36 4.25 -4.91
C THR A 315 -16.38 4.33 -3.77
N LEU A 316 -16.08 3.72 -2.62
CA LEU A 316 -16.93 3.73 -1.44
C LEU A 316 -17.08 5.16 -0.89
N ALA A 317 -16.01 5.95 -0.83
CA ALA A 317 -16.05 7.33 -0.37
C ALA A 317 -16.91 8.21 -1.29
N LEU A 318 -16.78 8.07 -2.61
CA LEU A 318 -17.60 8.77 -3.60
C LEU A 318 -19.10 8.42 -3.45
N LEU A 319 -19.41 7.14 -3.25
CA LEU A 319 -20.80 6.70 -3.08
C LEU A 319 -21.40 7.19 -1.77
N TYR A 320 -20.60 7.21 -0.69
CA TYR A 320 -21.03 7.71 0.61
C TYR A 320 -21.34 9.21 0.61
N THR A 321 -20.65 10.00 -0.22
CA THR A 321 -20.85 11.46 -0.32
C THR A 321 -21.94 11.87 -1.31
N ARG A 322 -22.47 10.94 -2.12
CA ARG A 322 -23.58 11.25 -3.02
C ARG A 322 -24.86 11.51 -2.21
N PRO A 323 -25.61 12.57 -2.56
CA PRO A 323 -26.96 12.75 -2.00
C PRO A 323 -27.77 11.48 -2.31
N SER A 324 -28.46 10.93 -1.32
CA SER A 324 -29.51 9.92 -1.54
C SER A 324 -30.58 10.55 -2.44
N GLU A 325 -30.72 10.04 -3.67
CA GLU A 325 -31.81 10.40 -4.58
C GLU A 325 -33.16 10.00 -4.02
#